data_5dda28f8eeebf6143cddc07b61dc3e61
#
_entry.id   5dda28f8eeebf6143cddc07b61dc3e61
#
_cell.length_a   1.000
_cell.length_b   1.000
_cell.length_c   1.000
_cell.angle_alpha   90.00
_cell.angle_beta   90.00
_cell.angle_gamma   90.00
#
_symmetry.space_group_name_H-M   'P 1'
#
loop_
_entity.id
_entity.type
_entity.pdbx_description
1 polymer ?
#
loop_
_entity_poly.entity_id
_entity_poly.type
_entity_poly.pdbx_seq_one_letter_code
_entity_poly.pdbx_strand_id
1 'polypeptide(L)'
;MSNLLFLLENEEKMRYNGVEKQREGEGTRVKRSSTDTCCLTLPLKLEKWQSDRLEKRFEIGRQIYNTIVHAELKKLRKLERTQQYQEIEQKMENAKQEETKELWKKKRQLLDQNGLSEDHFKADMKYYYPHFKDNIASNVAVHGITSQAWTAFEKVLFSKDGKMVHFKKKGEPSSLRGYSRAGKSGGVEIIFRGSYVEWKGLKLPLKLSHDNDYETEMLSKRVKYVHILRKEGKTKPHWYAQLVLEGKPTVKRDPISGAPKHPVGHGVVGIDIGTRTLAYSTDSEVNLLELADRVQNIEQEKRRLQRKMDRSRRAMNPENYNSDGPFKRGVKLTRNKSKRYRRIQHQLAMIQHHQADIRKQQHNELANYLLTLGDCFFVENMSYCDLVHRANKTEISEKTGRYKRKKRFGKSITNKAPAMLITMLKQKCQSRGLKGVKEVDTHVRASQYNHQTDTCIEKALENRWNVMPDGERIQRDLYSAFLLQHCKQGLPEYNRKELKKEFGEELYRVFDREALQRDYPQFVAYHHMTIQRLSELPHTIPSMGIRRIIS
;
A
#
# COMPACT_ATOMS: atom_id res chain seq x y z
N MET A 1 0.12 -26.43 -21.04
CA MET A 1 0.23 -25.23 -21.91
C MET A 1 -0.32 -25.45 -23.31
N SER A 2 -0.17 -26.63 -23.92
CA SER A 2 -0.66 -26.92 -25.30
C SER A 2 -2.16 -26.80 -25.50
N ASN A 3 -2.99 -27.23 -24.54
CA ASN A 3 -4.46 -27.16 -24.70
C ASN A 3 -5.03 -25.72 -24.62
N LEU A 4 -4.34 -24.78 -23.98
CA LEU A 4 -4.79 -23.38 -23.88
C LEU A 4 -4.47 -22.60 -25.16
N LEU A 5 -3.34 -22.90 -25.80
CA LEU A 5 -2.96 -22.33 -27.09
C LEU A 5 -3.86 -22.82 -28.22
N PHE A 6 -4.23 -24.10 -28.21
CA PHE A 6 -5.14 -24.69 -29.18
C PHE A 6 -6.56 -24.09 -29.16
N LEU A 7 -7.03 -23.68 -27.96
CA LEU A 7 -8.32 -22.99 -27.81
C LEU A 7 -8.28 -21.54 -28.34
N LEU A 8 -7.13 -20.92 -28.32
CA LEU A 8 -6.96 -19.52 -28.76
C LEU A 8 -6.76 -19.38 -30.29
N GLU A 9 -6.25 -20.42 -30.96
CA GLU A 9 -6.03 -20.43 -32.42
C GLU A 9 -7.31 -20.68 -33.23
N ASN A 10 -8.30 -21.35 -32.67
CA ASN A 10 -9.59 -21.60 -33.35
C ASN A 10 -10.58 -20.43 -33.26
N GLU A 11 -10.25 -19.32 -32.62
CA GLU A 11 -11.13 -18.18 -32.39
C GLU A 11 -11.34 -17.27 -33.60
N GLU A 12 -10.48 -17.30 -34.61
CA GLU A 12 -10.61 -16.36 -35.76
C GLU A 12 -11.79 -16.68 -36.71
N LYS A 13 -12.36 -17.89 -36.65
CA LYS A 13 -13.41 -18.32 -37.58
C LYS A 13 -14.85 -18.09 -37.09
N MET A 14 -15.12 -17.79 -35.82
CA MET A 14 -16.51 -17.72 -35.30
C MET A 14 -17.03 -16.33 -34.91
N ARG A 15 -16.24 -15.28 -35.02
CA ARG A 15 -16.66 -13.93 -34.55
C ARG A 15 -17.44 -13.06 -35.55
N TYR A 16 -17.82 -13.57 -36.73
CA TYR A 16 -18.43 -12.71 -37.76
C TYR A 16 -19.95 -12.83 -37.92
N ASN A 17 -20.67 -13.60 -37.08
CA ASN A 17 -22.16 -13.65 -37.19
C ASN A 17 -22.79 -13.52 -35.78
N GLY A 18 -23.25 -12.33 -35.44
CA GLY A 18 -24.01 -12.17 -34.19
C GLY A 18 -24.51 -10.77 -33.85
N VAL A 19 -25.48 -10.31 -34.64
CA VAL A 19 -26.65 -9.51 -34.19
C VAL A 19 -26.39 -8.24 -33.36
N GLU A 20 -26.44 -7.11 -34.04
CA GLU A 20 -26.88 -5.83 -33.49
C GLU A 20 -28.29 -5.96 -32.90
N LYS A 21 -28.39 -5.81 -31.57
CA LYS A 21 -29.62 -5.42 -30.88
C LYS A 21 -29.43 -4.03 -30.32
N GLN A 22 -30.00 -3.06 -30.97
CA GLN A 22 -30.24 -1.71 -30.45
C GLN A 22 -30.91 -1.82 -29.07
N ARG A 23 -30.34 -1.19 -28.08
CA ARG A 23 -31.00 -0.86 -26.80
C ARG A 23 -31.06 0.65 -26.69
N GLU A 24 -32.16 1.19 -27.10
CA GLU A 24 -32.68 2.47 -26.63
C GLU A 24 -33.07 2.31 -25.15
N GLY A 25 -32.66 3.25 -24.32
CA GLY A 25 -33.02 3.31 -22.92
C GLY A 25 -31.95 4.05 -22.11
N GLU A 26 -31.88 5.37 -22.24
CA GLU A 26 -31.20 6.24 -21.29
C GLU A 26 -31.92 6.22 -19.93
N GLY A 27 -31.53 5.28 -19.08
CA GLY A 27 -31.80 5.31 -17.66
C GLY A 27 -30.60 5.90 -16.94
N THR A 28 -30.70 7.12 -16.46
CA THR A 28 -29.74 7.72 -15.52
C THR A 28 -29.51 6.77 -14.35
N ARG A 29 -28.40 6.03 -14.36
CA ARG A 29 -27.99 5.21 -13.23
C ARG A 29 -27.64 6.14 -12.07
N VAL A 30 -28.59 6.34 -11.16
CA VAL A 30 -28.34 6.94 -9.86
C VAL A 30 -27.19 6.15 -9.22
N LYS A 31 -26.04 6.81 -9.03
CA LYS A 31 -24.93 6.24 -8.29
C LYS A 31 -25.45 5.90 -6.89
N ARG A 32 -25.64 4.61 -6.61
CA ARG A 32 -25.94 4.16 -5.25
C ARG A 32 -24.81 4.63 -4.35
N SER A 33 -25.15 5.41 -3.31
CA SER A 33 -24.19 5.84 -2.30
C SER A 33 -23.46 4.61 -1.77
N SER A 34 -22.13 4.63 -1.84
CA SER A 34 -21.32 3.54 -1.28
C SER A 34 -21.43 3.62 0.25
N THR A 35 -22.13 2.66 0.85
CA THR A 35 -22.15 2.55 2.32
C THR A 35 -20.74 2.21 2.82
N ASP A 36 -20.37 2.79 3.98
CA ASP A 36 -19.13 2.48 4.67
C ASP A 36 -18.92 0.97 4.79
N THR A 37 -17.67 0.54 4.73
CA THR A 37 -17.33 -0.87 4.87
C THR A 37 -16.16 -1.07 5.81
N CYS A 38 -16.21 -2.12 6.60
CA CYS A 38 -15.11 -2.57 7.44
C CYS A 38 -14.80 -4.05 7.19
N CYS A 39 -13.63 -4.50 7.65
CA CYS A 39 -13.18 -5.87 7.39
C CYS A 39 -12.89 -6.59 8.70
N LEU A 40 -13.38 -7.83 8.81
CA LEU A 40 -12.98 -8.79 9.82
C LEU A 40 -12.25 -9.94 9.16
N THR A 41 -11.03 -10.23 9.61
CA THR A 41 -10.21 -11.33 9.04
C THR A 41 -10.05 -12.43 10.08
N LEU A 42 -10.57 -13.61 9.77
CA LEU A 42 -10.60 -14.77 10.65
C LEU A 42 -9.75 -15.90 10.09
N PRO A 43 -8.94 -16.60 10.90
CA PRO A 43 -8.22 -17.79 10.48
C PRO A 43 -9.18 -18.92 10.13
N LEU A 44 -8.83 -19.72 9.12
CA LEU A 44 -9.53 -20.96 8.80
C LEU A 44 -8.87 -22.16 9.48
N LYS A 45 -9.66 -23.05 10.07
CA LYS A 45 -9.21 -24.32 10.65
C LYS A 45 -9.42 -25.42 9.62
N LEU A 46 -8.41 -25.62 8.75
CA LEU A 46 -8.53 -26.52 7.60
C LEU A 46 -7.79 -27.83 7.80
N GLU A 47 -8.39 -28.90 7.31
CA GLU A 47 -7.73 -30.17 7.05
C GLU A 47 -6.87 -30.08 5.78
N LYS A 48 -5.94 -31.04 5.61
CA LYS A 48 -5.02 -31.05 4.47
C LYS A 48 -5.77 -31.06 3.13
N TRP A 49 -6.77 -31.92 2.98
CA TRP A 49 -7.54 -32.05 1.73
C TRP A 49 -8.29 -30.74 1.37
N GLN A 50 -8.80 -30.00 2.37
CA GLN A 50 -9.44 -28.70 2.16
C GLN A 50 -8.43 -27.66 1.66
N SER A 51 -7.25 -27.63 2.28
CA SER A 51 -6.15 -26.76 1.84
C SER A 51 -5.71 -27.10 0.40
N ASP A 52 -5.58 -28.38 0.05
CA ASP A 52 -5.21 -28.84 -1.29
C ASP A 52 -6.29 -28.45 -2.33
N ARG A 53 -7.56 -28.54 -1.95
CA ARG A 53 -8.69 -28.05 -2.78
C ARG A 53 -8.63 -26.55 -3.01
N LEU A 54 -8.31 -25.78 -1.97
CA LEU A 54 -8.14 -24.32 -2.10
C LEU A 54 -6.95 -23.97 -2.99
N GLU A 55 -5.80 -24.63 -2.84
CA GLU A 55 -4.64 -24.44 -3.74
C GLU A 55 -5.02 -24.68 -5.21
N LYS A 56 -5.78 -25.73 -5.49
CA LYS A 56 -6.29 -26.02 -6.84
C LYS A 56 -7.18 -24.89 -7.36
N ARG A 57 -8.12 -24.41 -6.53
CA ARG A 57 -9.02 -23.29 -6.90
C ARG A 57 -8.26 -21.99 -7.13
N PHE A 58 -7.23 -21.71 -6.34
CA PHE A 58 -6.39 -20.53 -6.53
C PHE A 58 -5.56 -20.61 -7.81
N GLU A 59 -5.06 -21.80 -8.16
CA GLU A 59 -4.36 -22.01 -9.42
C GLU A 59 -5.29 -21.82 -10.63
N ILE A 60 -6.52 -22.33 -10.56
CA ILE A 60 -7.54 -22.11 -11.59
C ILE A 60 -7.90 -20.62 -11.66
N GLY A 61 -8.04 -19.92 -10.51
CA GLY A 61 -8.24 -18.47 -10.47
C GLY A 61 -7.11 -17.68 -11.14
N ARG A 62 -5.87 -18.15 -11.01
CA ARG A 62 -4.72 -17.61 -11.76
C ARG A 62 -4.87 -17.81 -13.27
N GLN A 63 -5.30 -19.00 -13.68
CA GLN A 63 -5.52 -19.28 -15.11
C GLN A 63 -6.60 -18.37 -15.67
N ILE A 64 -7.74 -18.23 -14.99
CA ILE A 64 -8.83 -17.31 -15.37
C ILE A 64 -8.31 -15.89 -15.55
N TYR A 65 -7.56 -15.37 -14.56
CA TYR A 65 -6.96 -14.04 -14.63
C TYR A 65 -6.05 -13.89 -15.85
N ASN A 66 -5.20 -14.87 -16.10
CA ASN A 66 -4.25 -14.81 -17.22
C ASN A 66 -4.94 -14.95 -18.58
N THR A 67 -6.02 -15.73 -18.68
CA THR A 67 -6.82 -15.86 -19.89
C THR A 67 -7.42 -14.52 -20.28
N ILE A 68 -8.10 -13.85 -19.35
CA ILE A 68 -8.72 -12.54 -19.65
C ILE A 68 -7.65 -11.48 -19.93
N VAL A 69 -6.57 -11.42 -19.16
CA VAL A 69 -5.46 -10.49 -19.41
C VAL A 69 -4.87 -10.70 -20.80
N HIS A 70 -4.69 -11.96 -21.25
CA HIS A 70 -4.17 -12.24 -22.59
C HIS A 70 -5.10 -11.75 -23.69
N ALA A 71 -6.41 -12.05 -23.58
CA ALA A 71 -7.41 -11.62 -24.55
C ALA A 71 -7.46 -10.09 -24.68
N GLU A 72 -7.51 -9.40 -23.53
CA GLU A 72 -7.64 -7.95 -23.51
C GLU A 72 -6.36 -7.21 -23.91
N LEU A 73 -5.18 -7.75 -23.60
CA LEU A 73 -3.91 -7.21 -24.11
C LEU A 73 -3.82 -7.31 -25.64
N LYS A 74 -4.41 -8.35 -26.25
CA LYS A 74 -4.46 -8.46 -27.72
C LYS A 74 -5.32 -7.35 -28.33
N LYS A 75 -6.48 -7.04 -27.71
CA LYS A 75 -7.34 -5.92 -28.14
C LYS A 75 -6.64 -4.57 -27.95
N LEU A 76 -6.04 -4.35 -26.76
CA LEU A 76 -5.35 -3.09 -26.47
C LEU A 76 -4.22 -2.83 -27.46
N ARG A 77 -3.37 -3.81 -27.76
CA ARG A 77 -2.28 -3.67 -28.73
C ARG A 77 -2.75 -3.38 -30.16
N LYS A 78 -3.95 -3.86 -30.54
CA LYS A 78 -4.56 -3.50 -31.83
C LYS A 78 -4.98 -2.04 -31.80
N LEU A 79 -5.62 -1.59 -30.71
CA LEU A 79 -6.09 -0.21 -30.55
C LEU A 79 -4.93 0.80 -30.50
N GLU A 80 -3.86 0.50 -29.76
CA GLU A 80 -2.65 1.34 -29.66
C GLU A 80 -1.99 1.65 -31.00
N ARG A 81 -2.23 0.81 -32.02
CA ARG A 81 -1.69 1.00 -33.37
C ARG A 81 -2.60 1.87 -34.26
N THR A 82 -3.80 2.22 -33.80
CA THR A 82 -4.72 3.06 -34.56
C THR A 82 -4.31 4.52 -34.44
N GLN A 83 -4.50 5.26 -35.54
CA GLN A 83 -4.21 6.68 -35.60
C GLN A 83 -4.99 7.47 -34.54
N GLN A 84 -6.28 7.14 -34.35
CA GLN A 84 -7.13 7.80 -33.36
C GLN A 84 -6.59 7.69 -31.93
N TYR A 85 -6.06 6.51 -31.55
CA TYR A 85 -5.48 6.32 -30.23
C TYR A 85 -4.18 7.13 -30.07
N GLN A 86 -3.32 7.10 -31.08
CA GLN A 86 -2.04 7.83 -31.08
C GLN A 86 -2.24 9.34 -31.01
N GLU A 87 -3.23 9.87 -31.76
CA GLU A 87 -3.58 11.30 -31.73
C GLU A 87 -4.06 11.75 -30.33
N ILE A 88 -4.87 10.90 -29.65
CA ILE A 88 -5.33 11.22 -28.29
C ILE A 88 -4.14 11.23 -27.33
N GLU A 89 -3.22 10.25 -27.38
CA GLU A 89 -2.04 10.20 -26.52
C GLU A 89 -1.13 11.40 -26.74
N GLN A 90 -0.83 11.77 -27.98
CA GLN A 90 -0.03 12.96 -28.32
C GLN A 90 -0.66 14.26 -27.79
N LYS A 91 -2.00 14.40 -27.95
CA LYS A 91 -2.71 15.55 -27.40
C LYS A 91 -2.66 15.58 -25.87
N MET A 92 -2.72 14.42 -25.21
CA MET A 92 -2.63 14.31 -23.75
C MET A 92 -1.26 14.67 -23.19
N GLU A 93 -0.17 14.43 -23.92
CA GLU A 93 1.18 14.82 -23.51
C GLU A 93 1.36 16.35 -23.44
N ASN A 94 0.64 17.09 -24.30
CA ASN A 94 0.79 18.54 -24.46
C ASN A 94 -0.39 19.34 -23.88
N ALA A 95 -1.41 18.69 -23.34
CA ALA A 95 -2.67 19.31 -22.93
C ALA A 95 -2.55 20.12 -21.64
N LYS A 96 -3.21 21.27 -21.59
CA LYS A 96 -3.46 22.04 -20.37
C LYS A 96 -4.54 21.37 -19.52
N GLN A 97 -4.62 21.75 -18.25
CA GLN A 97 -5.43 21.05 -17.24
C GLN A 97 -6.93 20.95 -17.57
N GLU A 98 -7.49 21.91 -18.28
CA GLU A 98 -8.91 21.92 -18.69
C GLU A 98 -9.18 20.96 -19.86
N GLU A 99 -8.32 20.98 -20.87
CA GLU A 99 -8.40 20.10 -22.04
C GLU A 99 -8.20 18.62 -21.67
N THR A 100 -7.42 18.37 -20.63
CA THR A 100 -7.11 17.02 -20.15
C THR A 100 -8.39 16.24 -19.79
N LYS A 101 -9.40 16.86 -19.20
CA LYS A 101 -10.67 16.20 -18.83
C LYS A 101 -11.44 15.69 -20.04
N GLU A 102 -11.50 16.49 -21.11
CA GLU A 102 -12.18 16.09 -22.35
C GLU A 102 -11.42 14.98 -23.08
N LEU A 103 -10.09 15.06 -23.12
CA LEU A 103 -9.26 14.02 -23.71
C LEU A 103 -9.41 12.68 -22.98
N TRP A 104 -9.48 12.70 -21.65
CA TRP A 104 -9.79 11.50 -20.86
C TRP A 104 -11.17 10.93 -21.19
N LYS A 105 -12.17 11.77 -21.42
CA LYS A 105 -13.51 11.33 -21.82
C LYS A 105 -13.48 10.67 -23.20
N LYS A 106 -12.81 11.29 -24.18
CA LYS A 106 -12.61 10.73 -25.52
C LYS A 106 -11.87 9.40 -25.50
N LYS A 107 -10.78 9.32 -24.71
CA LYS A 107 -10.03 8.07 -24.54
C LYS A 107 -10.90 6.96 -23.95
N ARG A 108 -11.72 7.25 -22.94
CA ARG A 108 -12.65 6.27 -22.34
C ARG A 108 -13.70 5.79 -23.36
N GLN A 109 -14.26 6.68 -24.16
CA GLN A 109 -15.21 6.33 -25.21
C GLN A 109 -14.56 5.43 -26.27
N LEU A 110 -13.37 5.77 -26.71
CA LEU A 110 -12.62 4.96 -27.70
C LEU A 110 -12.29 3.57 -27.16
N LEU A 111 -11.88 3.46 -25.88
CA LEU A 111 -11.62 2.19 -25.23
C LEU A 111 -12.89 1.34 -25.13
N ASP A 112 -14.01 1.93 -24.73
CA ASP A 112 -15.30 1.23 -24.60
C ASP A 112 -15.82 0.74 -25.95
N GLN A 113 -15.77 1.56 -27.00
CA GLN A 113 -16.11 1.19 -28.36
C GLN A 113 -15.29 0.01 -28.89
N ASN A 114 -14.04 -0.14 -28.42
CA ASN A 114 -13.16 -1.25 -28.77
C ASN A 114 -13.21 -2.42 -27.79
N GLY A 115 -14.23 -2.48 -26.94
CA GLY A 115 -14.45 -3.56 -25.99
C GLY A 115 -13.46 -3.58 -24.82
N LEU A 116 -12.87 -2.45 -24.45
CA LEU A 116 -11.90 -2.29 -23.36
C LEU A 116 -12.52 -1.51 -22.19
N SER A 117 -13.61 -2.03 -21.63
CA SER A 117 -14.23 -1.55 -20.39
C SER A 117 -14.50 -2.71 -19.41
N GLU A 118 -14.80 -2.41 -18.15
CA GLU A 118 -15.07 -3.44 -17.15
C GLU A 118 -16.22 -4.37 -17.53
N ASP A 119 -17.25 -3.82 -18.15
CA ASP A 119 -18.42 -4.59 -18.56
C ASP A 119 -18.11 -5.51 -19.76
N HIS A 120 -17.27 -5.06 -20.69
CA HIS A 120 -16.78 -5.90 -21.79
C HIS A 120 -15.87 -7.04 -21.29
N PHE A 121 -14.96 -6.75 -20.34
CA PHE A 121 -14.16 -7.80 -19.69
C PHE A 121 -15.04 -8.87 -19.04
N LYS A 122 -16.12 -8.47 -18.37
CA LYS A 122 -17.08 -9.39 -17.78
C LYS A 122 -17.85 -10.20 -18.83
N ALA A 123 -18.21 -9.58 -19.94
CA ALA A 123 -18.86 -10.25 -21.06
C ALA A 123 -17.94 -11.29 -21.69
N ASP A 124 -16.69 -10.94 -21.98
CA ASP A 124 -15.71 -11.89 -22.51
C ASP A 124 -15.42 -13.02 -21.53
N MET A 125 -15.35 -12.73 -20.20
CA MET A 125 -15.18 -13.78 -19.21
C MET A 125 -16.35 -14.75 -19.16
N LYS A 126 -17.59 -14.32 -19.43
CA LYS A 126 -18.74 -15.24 -19.53
C LYS A 126 -18.56 -16.25 -20.67
N TYR A 127 -17.92 -15.84 -21.76
CA TYR A 127 -17.58 -16.73 -22.88
C TYR A 127 -16.56 -17.81 -22.47
N TYR A 128 -15.52 -17.44 -21.71
CA TYR A 128 -14.49 -18.39 -21.25
C TYR A 128 -14.92 -19.21 -20.02
N TYR A 129 -15.92 -18.76 -19.27
CA TYR A 129 -16.32 -19.36 -18.00
C TYR A 129 -16.70 -20.85 -18.06
N PRO A 130 -17.36 -21.36 -19.13
CA PRO A 130 -17.72 -22.79 -19.20
C PRO A 130 -16.56 -23.75 -18.96
N HIS A 131 -15.33 -23.38 -19.33
CA HIS A 131 -14.12 -24.18 -19.12
C HIS A 131 -13.71 -24.29 -17.64
N PHE A 132 -14.22 -23.42 -16.78
CA PHE A 132 -13.82 -23.29 -15.36
C PHE A 132 -14.97 -23.60 -14.39
N LYS A 133 -16.18 -23.84 -14.90
CA LYS A 133 -17.42 -23.94 -14.12
C LYS A 133 -17.37 -24.98 -13.00
N ASP A 134 -16.63 -26.07 -13.17
CA ASP A 134 -16.60 -27.17 -12.19
C ASP A 134 -15.87 -26.81 -10.90
N ASN A 135 -14.92 -25.91 -10.96
CA ASN A 135 -14.06 -25.57 -9.84
C ASN A 135 -14.33 -24.16 -9.25
N ILE A 136 -14.72 -23.20 -10.07
CA ILE A 136 -14.91 -21.81 -9.69
C ILE A 136 -16.35 -21.40 -10.03
N ALA A 137 -17.02 -20.73 -9.10
CA ALA A 137 -18.36 -20.17 -9.34
C ALA A 137 -18.30 -18.99 -10.32
N SER A 138 -19.37 -18.81 -11.11
CA SER A 138 -19.48 -17.73 -12.10
C SER A 138 -19.18 -16.34 -11.51
N ASN A 139 -19.74 -16.05 -10.36
CA ASN A 139 -19.54 -14.77 -9.69
C ASN A 139 -18.09 -14.51 -9.27
N VAL A 140 -17.38 -15.54 -8.82
CA VAL A 140 -15.94 -15.44 -8.50
C VAL A 140 -15.12 -15.17 -9.75
N ALA A 141 -15.43 -15.87 -10.87
CA ALA A 141 -14.72 -15.68 -12.13
C ALA A 141 -15.03 -14.32 -12.75
N VAL A 142 -16.31 -14.03 -13.01
CA VAL A 142 -16.76 -12.85 -13.79
C VAL A 142 -16.67 -11.56 -13.00
N HIS A 143 -17.05 -11.55 -11.73
CA HIS A 143 -17.07 -10.32 -10.91
C HIS A 143 -15.88 -10.23 -9.94
N GLY A 144 -15.33 -11.34 -9.49
CA GLY A 144 -14.19 -11.35 -8.57
C GLY A 144 -12.85 -11.17 -9.29
N ILE A 145 -12.51 -12.13 -10.16
CA ILE A 145 -11.19 -12.20 -10.82
C ILE A 145 -11.09 -11.21 -11.98
N THR A 146 -12.14 -11.09 -12.78
CA THR A 146 -12.14 -10.18 -13.94
C THR A 146 -12.09 -8.72 -13.52
N SER A 147 -12.78 -8.32 -12.44
CA SER A 147 -12.63 -6.95 -11.91
C SER A 147 -11.20 -6.68 -11.39
N GLN A 148 -10.48 -7.70 -10.89
CA GLN A 148 -9.05 -7.52 -10.55
C GLN A 148 -8.19 -7.32 -11.82
N ALA A 149 -8.52 -8.01 -12.91
CA ALA A 149 -7.84 -7.80 -14.19
C ALA A 149 -8.11 -6.39 -14.72
N TRP A 150 -9.37 -5.96 -14.71
CA TRP A 150 -9.75 -4.59 -15.09
C TRP A 150 -9.00 -3.53 -14.26
N THR A 151 -8.95 -3.67 -12.94
CA THR A 151 -8.21 -2.74 -12.07
C THR A 151 -6.72 -2.65 -12.45
N ALA A 152 -6.12 -3.74 -12.92
CA ALA A 152 -4.74 -3.73 -13.41
C ALA A 152 -4.61 -2.99 -14.74
N PHE A 153 -5.57 -3.13 -15.65
CA PHE A 153 -5.65 -2.37 -16.90
C PHE A 153 -5.92 -0.90 -16.64
N GLU A 154 -6.88 -0.58 -15.77
CA GLU A 154 -7.24 0.79 -15.41
C GLU A 154 -6.03 1.60 -14.91
N LYS A 155 -5.17 0.99 -14.11
CA LYS A 155 -3.91 1.61 -13.67
C LYS A 155 -2.97 1.92 -14.83
N VAL A 156 -2.88 1.05 -15.83
CA VAL A 156 -2.02 1.27 -16.99
C VAL A 156 -2.63 2.32 -17.93
N LEU A 157 -3.93 2.27 -18.12
CA LEU A 157 -4.63 3.14 -19.07
C LEU A 157 -4.81 4.57 -18.58
N PHE A 158 -4.98 4.76 -17.26
CA PHE A 158 -5.40 6.03 -16.66
C PHE A 158 -4.47 6.58 -15.56
N SER A 159 -3.32 5.95 -15.31
CA SER A 159 -2.34 6.45 -14.35
C SER A 159 -0.99 6.67 -15.05
N LYS A 160 -0.32 7.77 -14.74
CA LYS A 160 1.05 8.06 -15.20
C LYS A 160 2.08 7.01 -14.74
N ASP A 161 1.81 6.32 -13.65
CA ASP A 161 2.71 5.31 -13.06
C ASP A 161 2.52 3.90 -13.63
N GLY A 162 1.43 3.65 -14.34
CA GLY A 162 1.09 2.36 -14.91
C GLY A 162 1.86 2.07 -16.18
N LYS A 163 2.83 1.15 -16.15
CA LYS A 163 3.66 0.85 -17.33
C LYS A 163 3.21 -0.39 -18.11
N MET A 164 2.74 -1.42 -17.44
CA MET A 164 2.38 -2.68 -18.10
C MET A 164 1.52 -3.57 -17.21
N VAL A 165 0.53 -4.24 -17.79
CA VAL A 165 -0.23 -5.29 -17.12
C VAL A 165 0.60 -6.58 -17.07
N HIS A 166 0.69 -7.20 -15.89
CA HIS A 166 1.47 -8.41 -15.67
C HIS A 166 0.60 -9.66 -15.54
N PHE A 167 1.05 -10.75 -16.16
CA PHE A 167 0.49 -12.08 -15.89
C PHE A 167 0.86 -12.55 -14.49
N LYS A 168 -0.07 -13.18 -13.80
CA LYS A 168 0.17 -13.80 -12.49
C LYS A 168 0.94 -15.11 -12.64
N LYS A 169 1.99 -15.28 -11.85
CA LYS A 169 2.78 -16.51 -11.76
C LYS A 169 2.10 -17.52 -10.81
N LYS A 170 2.53 -18.76 -10.86
CA LYS A 170 2.04 -19.81 -9.95
C LYS A 170 2.29 -19.40 -8.49
N GLY A 171 1.26 -19.48 -7.67
CA GLY A 171 1.28 -19.07 -6.26
C GLY A 171 1.09 -17.57 -6.00
N GLU A 172 1.03 -16.71 -7.04
CA GLU A 172 0.83 -15.26 -6.86
C GLU A 172 -0.60 -14.85 -6.46
N PRO A 173 -1.70 -15.51 -6.87
CA PRO A 173 -2.99 -15.17 -6.30
C PRO A 173 -2.97 -15.41 -4.78
N SER A 174 -3.06 -14.31 -4.02
CA SER A 174 -3.11 -14.35 -2.56
C SER A 174 -4.53 -14.17 -2.03
N SER A 175 -5.48 -13.83 -2.90
CA SER A 175 -6.88 -13.60 -2.53
C SER A 175 -7.82 -13.88 -3.69
N LEU A 176 -8.95 -14.53 -3.38
CA LEU A 176 -10.10 -14.66 -4.29
C LEU A 176 -11.35 -14.13 -3.58
N ARG A 177 -12.14 -13.33 -4.32
CA ARG A 177 -13.34 -12.68 -3.84
C ARG A 177 -14.59 -13.32 -4.40
N GLY A 178 -15.58 -13.56 -3.55
CA GLY A 178 -16.93 -13.93 -3.94
C GLY A 178 -17.98 -13.16 -3.16
N TYR A 179 -19.14 -12.88 -3.77
CA TYR A 179 -20.24 -12.22 -3.08
C TYR A 179 -20.94 -13.18 -2.13
N SER A 180 -21.34 -12.71 -0.95
CA SER A 180 -21.99 -13.54 0.08
C SER A 180 -23.50 -13.69 -0.12
N ARG A 181 -24.11 -12.97 -1.08
CA ARG A 181 -25.52 -13.11 -1.43
C ARG A 181 -25.66 -13.98 -2.67
N ALA A 182 -26.54 -14.99 -2.58
CA ALA A 182 -27.11 -15.63 -3.74
C ALA A 182 -27.87 -14.55 -4.53
N GLY A 183 -27.39 -14.19 -5.70
CA GLY A 183 -28.11 -13.31 -6.62
C GLY A 183 -29.33 -14.03 -7.18
N LYS A 184 -30.29 -13.31 -7.74
CA LYS A 184 -31.46 -13.88 -8.45
C LYS A 184 -31.08 -14.86 -9.58
N SER A 185 -29.81 -14.90 -9.99
CA SER A 185 -29.23 -15.77 -11.00
C SER A 185 -28.61 -17.09 -10.48
N GLY A 186 -28.80 -17.44 -9.21
CA GLY A 186 -28.50 -18.78 -8.70
C GLY A 186 -27.02 -19.23 -8.67
N GLY A 187 -26.07 -18.33 -8.82
CA GLY A 187 -24.64 -18.66 -8.72
C GLY A 187 -24.21 -18.95 -7.29
N VAL A 188 -23.58 -20.11 -7.06
CA VAL A 188 -23.02 -20.46 -5.75
C VAL A 188 -21.75 -19.65 -5.52
N GLU A 189 -21.78 -18.78 -4.55
CA GLU A 189 -20.75 -17.81 -4.19
C GLU A 189 -19.94 -18.28 -2.98
N ILE A 190 -19.04 -17.43 -2.49
CA ILE A 190 -18.37 -17.66 -1.22
C ILE A 190 -19.27 -17.10 -0.11
N ILE A 191 -19.94 -18.00 0.62
CA ILE A 191 -21.02 -17.64 1.56
C ILE A 191 -20.53 -17.81 3.00
N PHE A 192 -20.71 -16.80 3.83
CA PHE A 192 -20.53 -16.90 5.28
C PHE A 192 -21.77 -17.55 5.92
N ARG A 193 -21.56 -18.57 6.74
CA ARG A 193 -22.57 -19.37 7.43
C ARG A 193 -22.40 -19.35 8.96
N GLY A 194 -21.97 -18.24 9.54
CA GLY A 194 -21.72 -18.14 10.98
C GLY A 194 -20.40 -18.79 11.40
N SER A 195 -20.36 -20.09 11.58
CA SER A 195 -19.16 -20.82 12.03
C SER A 195 -18.21 -21.27 10.91
N TYR A 196 -18.64 -21.20 9.66
CA TYR A 196 -17.83 -21.60 8.51
C TYR A 196 -18.14 -20.73 7.28
N VAL A 197 -17.24 -20.78 6.32
CA VAL A 197 -17.46 -20.24 4.98
C VAL A 197 -17.69 -21.40 4.02
N GLU A 198 -18.74 -21.28 3.22
CA GLU A 198 -19.06 -22.24 2.17
C GLU A 198 -18.63 -21.72 0.80
N TRP A 199 -17.91 -22.52 0.05
CA TRP A 199 -17.51 -22.17 -1.31
C TRP A 199 -17.71 -23.37 -2.23
N LYS A 200 -18.78 -23.36 -3.01
CA LYS A 200 -19.13 -24.41 -3.99
C LYS A 200 -18.98 -25.81 -3.36
N GLY A 201 -19.78 -26.09 -2.33
CA GLY A 201 -19.81 -27.36 -1.61
C GLY A 201 -18.62 -27.61 -0.66
N LEU A 202 -17.61 -26.76 -0.65
CA LEU A 202 -16.50 -26.87 0.28
C LEU A 202 -16.80 -26.04 1.54
N LYS A 203 -16.98 -26.72 2.68
CA LYS A 203 -17.14 -26.08 3.99
C LYS A 203 -15.77 -25.79 4.59
N LEU A 204 -15.51 -24.54 4.98
CA LEU A 204 -14.25 -24.03 5.50
C LEU A 204 -14.48 -23.51 6.92
N PRO A 205 -14.22 -24.30 7.98
CA PRO A 205 -14.47 -23.89 9.36
C PRO A 205 -13.61 -22.68 9.76
N LEU A 206 -14.24 -21.76 10.47
CA LEU A 206 -13.58 -20.59 11.04
C LEU A 206 -13.02 -20.89 12.43
N LYS A 207 -11.89 -20.32 12.76
CA LYS A 207 -11.39 -20.28 14.12
C LYS A 207 -11.96 -19.03 14.80
N LEU A 208 -13.09 -19.19 15.50
CA LEU A 208 -13.75 -18.14 16.26
C LEU A 208 -13.24 -18.12 17.71
N SER A 209 -13.26 -16.93 18.31
CA SER A 209 -12.92 -16.70 19.72
C SER A 209 -14.20 -16.39 20.47
N HIS A 210 -14.70 -17.33 21.28
CA HIS A 210 -15.99 -17.20 21.95
C HIS A 210 -16.05 -16.06 22.97
N ASP A 211 -14.90 -15.70 23.56
CA ASP A 211 -14.79 -14.66 24.62
C ASP A 211 -14.39 -13.29 24.06
N ASN A 212 -14.62 -13.04 22.76
CA ASN A 212 -14.20 -11.82 22.11
C ASN A 212 -15.41 -11.00 21.64
N ASP A 213 -15.88 -10.10 22.52
CA ASP A 213 -17.02 -9.22 22.24
C ASP A 213 -16.88 -8.44 20.93
N TYR A 214 -15.67 -7.96 20.62
CA TYR A 214 -15.39 -7.29 19.35
C TYR A 214 -15.69 -8.17 18.15
N GLU A 215 -15.29 -9.44 18.21
CA GLU A 215 -15.50 -10.41 17.12
C GLU A 215 -16.99 -10.71 16.96
N THR A 216 -17.69 -10.93 18.08
CA THR A 216 -19.13 -11.18 18.14
C THR A 216 -19.92 -10.00 17.56
N GLU A 217 -19.61 -8.78 18.00
CA GLU A 217 -20.28 -7.58 17.49
C GLU A 217 -19.96 -7.32 16.00
N MET A 218 -18.73 -7.57 15.55
CA MET A 218 -18.41 -7.47 14.13
C MET A 218 -19.16 -8.51 13.30
N LEU A 219 -19.33 -9.74 13.79
CA LEU A 219 -20.06 -10.81 13.11
C LEU A 219 -21.57 -10.59 13.03
N SER A 220 -22.15 -9.76 13.89
CA SER A 220 -23.57 -9.38 13.79
C SER A 220 -23.87 -8.46 12.60
N LYS A 221 -22.84 -7.83 12.03
CA LYS A 221 -22.98 -6.93 10.88
C LYS A 221 -23.23 -7.71 9.59
N ARG A 222 -23.95 -7.07 8.66
CA ARG A 222 -24.23 -7.66 7.34
C ARG A 222 -22.95 -7.88 6.53
N VAL A 223 -22.72 -9.10 6.10
CA VAL A 223 -21.61 -9.47 5.20
C VAL A 223 -21.96 -9.11 3.75
N LYS A 224 -21.20 -8.22 3.13
CA LYS A 224 -21.35 -7.85 1.72
C LYS A 224 -20.72 -8.89 0.79
N TYR A 225 -19.48 -9.27 1.08
CA TYR A 225 -18.74 -10.28 0.34
C TYR A 225 -17.60 -10.86 1.19
N VAL A 226 -17.06 -11.96 0.73
CA VAL A 226 -16.00 -12.71 1.43
C VAL A 226 -14.79 -12.83 0.52
N HIS A 227 -13.62 -12.58 1.07
CA HIS A 227 -12.34 -12.97 0.47
C HIS A 227 -11.80 -14.20 1.17
N ILE A 228 -11.37 -15.18 0.39
CA ILE A 228 -10.45 -16.20 0.90
C ILE A 228 -9.03 -15.73 0.64
N LEU A 229 -8.26 -15.64 1.72
CA LEU A 229 -6.87 -15.15 1.68
C LEU A 229 -5.91 -16.32 1.89
N ARG A 230 -4.86 -16.35 1.07
CA ARG A 230 -3.72 -17.26 1.20
C ARG A 230 -2.49 -16.48 1.62
N LYS A 231 -1.90 -16.83 2.76
CA LYS A 231 -0.62 -16.30 3.19
C LYS A 231 0.44 -17.39 3.19
N GLU A 232 1.61 -17.09 2.65
CA GLU A 232 2.73 -18.02 2.71
C GLU A 232 3.19 -18.22 4.16
N GLY A 233 3.38 -19.47 4.55
CA GLY A 233 3.97 -19.87 5.81
C GLY A 233 5.32 -20.54 5.62
N LYS A 234 6.04 -20.82 6.70
CA LYS A 234 7.35 -21.50 6.65
C LYS A 234 7.28 -22.88 6.00
N THR A 235 6.27 -23.66 6.34
CA THR A 235 6.08 -25.04 5.89
C THR A 235 4.84 -25.24 5.03
N LYS A 236 3.74 -24.57 5.36
CA LYS A 236 2.46 -24.65 4.69
C LYS A 236 1.80 -23.29 4.61
N PRO A 237 0.91 -23.04 3.62
CA PRO A 237 0.16 -21.81 3.57
C PRO A 237 -0.82 -21.70 4.75
N HIS A 238 -1.06 -20.48 5.21
CA HIS A 238 -2.12 -20.14 6.14
C HIS A 238 -3.29 -19.53 5.39
N TRP A 239 -4.49 -19.97 5.75
CA TRP A 239 -5.72 -19.55 5.10
C TRP A 239 -6.58 -18.73 6.05
N TYR A 240 -7.19 -17.68 5.50
CA TYR A 240 -8.07 -16.79 6.23
C TYR A 240 -9.31 -16.50 5.41
N ALA A 241 -10.43 -16.29 6.08
CA ALA A 241 -11.60 -15.63 5.52
C ALA A 241 -11.62 -14.18 5.97
N GLN A 242 -11.65 -13.26 5.01
CA GLN A 242 -11.86 -11.84 5.29
C GLN A 242 -13.29 -11.49 4.89
N LEU A 243 -14.09 -11.20 5.92
CA LEU A 243 -15.46 -10.75 5.77
C LEU A 243 -15.45 -9.24 5.56
N VAL A 244 -16.01 -8.77 4.48
CA VAL A 244 -16.26 -7.35 4.25
C VAL A 244 -17.68 -7.05 4.70
N LEU A 245 -17.76 -6.25 5.76
CA LEU A 245 -18.97 -5.96 6.53
C LEU A 245 -19.48 -4.56 6.19
N GLU A 246 -20.77 -4.36 6.33
CA GLU A 246 -21.41 -3.07 6.15
C GLU A 246 -21.25 -2.20 7.40
N GLY A 247 -20.96 -0.91 7.19
CA GLY A 247 -20.82 0.07 8.27
C GLY A 247 -19.37 0.24 8.77
N LYS A 248 -19.23 1.01 9.84
CA LYS A 248 -17.93 1.30 10.48
C LYS A 248 -17.51 0.15 11.39
N PRO A 249 -16.19 -0.05 11.63
CA PRO A 249 -15.74 -1.07 12.57
C PRO A 249 -16.18 -0.72 14.01
N THR A 250 -16.44 -1.76 14.79
CA THR A 250 -16.69 -1.65 16.22
C THR A 250 -15.46 -1.15 16.96
N VAL A 251 -15.64 -0.46 18.06
CA VAL A 251 -14.56 -0.02 18.94
C VAL A 251 -14.10 -1.20 19.80
N LYS A 252 -12.81 -1.53 19.73
CA LYS A 252 -12.23 -2.52 20.64
C LYS A 252 -12.22 -1.97 22.07
N ARG A 253 -12.78 -2.71 22.99
CA ARG A 253 -12.82 -2.36 24.42
C ARG A 253 -11.87 -3.23 25.23
N ASP A 254 -11.42 -2.72 26.34
CA ASP A 254 -10.74 -3.49 27.36
C ASP A 254 -11.75 -4.38 28.08
N PRO A 255 -11.51 -5.68 28.23
CA PRO A 255 -12.51 -6.61 28.77
C PRO A 255 -12.79 -6.39 30.28
N ILE A 256 -11.89 -5.73 31.01
CA ILE A 256 -12.06 -5.48 32.44
C ILE A 256 -12.75 -4.14 32.69
N SER A 257 -12.22 -3.06 32.06
CA SER A 257 -12.71 -1.70 32.32
C SER A 257 -13.86 -1.28 31.40
N GLY A 258 -14.12 -2.01 30.29
CA GLY A 258 -15.08 -1.62 29.26
C GLY A 258 -14.65 -0.37 28.45
N ALA A 259 -13.55 0.28 28.81
CA ALA A 259 -13.04 1.46 28.15
C ALA A 259 -12.48 1.14 26.74
N PRO A 260 -12.51 2.11 25.80
CA PRO A 260 -11.86 1.93 24.52
C PRO A 260 -10.38 1.55 24.67
N LYS A 261 -9.95 0.41 24.10
CA LYS A 261 -8.55 -0.04 24.14
C LYS A 261 -7.57 0.96 23.51
N HIS A 262 -8.05 1.77 22.59
CA HIS A 262 -7.30 2.82 21.92
C HIS A 262 -8.13 4.10 21.98
N PRO A 263 -8.03 4.89 23.07
CA PRO A 263 -8.73 6.16 23.18
C PRO A 263 -8.27 7.14 22.09
N VAL A 264 -9.07 8.15 21.86
CA VAL A 264 -8.77 9.25 20.93
C VAL A 264 -8.64 10.51 21.76
N GLY A 265 -7.53 11.22 21.60
CA GLY A 265 -7.32 12.54 22.15
C GLY A 265 -8.05 13.61 21.33
N HIS A 266 -8.03 14.82 21.83
CA HIS A 266 -8.57 15.98 21.16
C HIS A 266 -7.45 17.00 20.91
N GLY A 267 -7.50 17.69 19.80
CA GLY A 267 -6.54 18.72 19.44
C GLY A 267 -5.88 18.49 18.08
N VAL A 268 -4.99 19.41 17.76
CA VAL A 268 -4.25 19.42 16.49
C VAL A 268 -2.88 18.82 16.69
N VAL A 269 -2.46 17.94 15.78
CA VAL A 269 -1.13 17.34 15.75
C VAL A 269 -0.45 17.71 14.43
N GLY A 270 0.65 18.43 14.50
CA GLY A 270 1.53 18.65 13.35
C GLY A 270 2.51 17.50 13.19
N ILE A 271 2.68 17.00 11.96
CA ILE A 271 3.53 15.85 11.67
C ILE A 271 4.45 16.16 10.49
N ASP A 272 5.76 16.16 10.75
CA ASP A 272 6.79 16.12 9.71
C ASP A 272 7.32 14.68 9.59
N ILE A 273 7.06 14.05 8.45
CA ILE A 273 7.44 12.65 8.22
C ILE A 273 8.49 12.54 7.12
N GLY A 274 9.70 12.24 7.53
CA GLY A 274 10.82 11.97 6.64
C GLY A 274 10.85 10.54 6.08
N THR A 275 11.99 10.17 5.52
CA THR A 275 12.21 8.80 4.99
C THR A 275 12.54 7.76 6.07
N ARG A 276 12.93 8.21 7.28
CA ARG A 276 13.35 7.36 8.40
C ARG A 276 12.71 7.75 9.72
N THR A 277 12.38 9.00 9.90
CA THR A 277 11.94 9.61 11.15
C THR A 277 10.59 10.27 10.96
N LEU A 278 9.89 10.46 12.06
CA LEU A 278 8.67 11.21 12.19
C LEU A 278 8.82 12.16 13.37
N ALA A 279 8.71 13.45 13.12
CA ALA A 279 8.54 14.45 14.15
C ALA A 279 7.05 14.76 14.30
N TYR A 280 6.59 14.98 15.53
CA TYR A 280 5.25 15.45 15.79
C TYR A 280 5.26 16.55 16.85
N SER A 281 4.27 17.43 16.78
CA SER A 281 4.03 18.50 17.72
C SER A 281 2.56 18.56 18.10
N THR A 282 2.30 18.79 19.38
CA THR A 282 0.98 18.99 20.00
C THR A 282 1.07 20.20 20.94
N ASP A 283 -0.04 20.62 21.50
CA ASP A 283 -0.06 21.74 22.47
C ASP A 283 0.77 21.45 23.73
N SER A 284 1.02 20.15 24.03
CA SER A 284 1.71 19.72 25.25
C SER A 284 3.11 19.17 25.04
N GLU A 285 3.42 18.69 23.84
CA GLU A 285 4.71 18.02 23.60
C GLU A 285 5.16 18.08 22.15
N VAL A 286 6.48 18.03 21.97
CA VAL A 286 7.13 17.86 20.67
C VAL A 286 8.08 16.68 20.76
N ASN A 287 8.07 15.79 19.77
CA ASN A 287 8.91 14.58 19.82
C ASN A 287 9.33 14.10 18.44
N LEU A 288 10.41 13.31 18.40
CA LEU A 288 10.98 12.76 17.20
C LEU A 288 11.20 11.26 17.35
N LEU A 289 10.59 10.49 16.46
CA LEU A 289 10.57 9.03 16.51
C LEU A 289 11.25 8.43 15.28
N GLU A 290 11.91 7.29 15.44
CA GLU A 290 12.34 6.48 14.31
C GLU A 290 11.18 5.62 13.81
N LEU A 291 10.91 5.69 12.50
CA LEU A 291 9.89 4.85 11.85
C LEU A 291 10.35 3.39 11.83
N ALA A 292 9.47 2.47 12.26
CA ALA A 292 9.68 1.04 12.18
C ALA A 292 11.10 0.64 12.69
N ASP A 293 11.45 1.04 13.89
CA ASP A 293 12.76 0.83 14.54
C ASP A 293 13.10 -0.65 14.72
N ARG A 294 12.09 -1.51 15.00
CA ARG A 294 12.24 -2.97 15.12
C ARG A 294 12.50 -3.70 13.81
N VAL A 295 12.42 -3.02 12.67
CA VAL A 295 12.76 -3.61 11.37
C VAL A 295 14.26 -3.72 11.22
N GLN A 296 14.77 -4.94 11.37
CA GLN A 296 16.21 -5.23 11.32
C GLN A 296 16.80 -5.01 9.92
N ASN A 297 18.09 -4.71 9.87
CA ASN A 297 18.82 -4.60 8.62
C ASN A 297 19.21 -5.98 8.08
N ILE A 298 18.40 -6.54 7.19
CA ILE A 298 18.61 -7.86 6.56
C ILE A 298 19.43 -7.81 5.28
N GLU A 299 20.08 -6.71 4.93
CA GLU A 299 20.73 -6.53 3.63
C GLU A 299 21.91 -7.51 3.41
N GLN A 300 22.66 -7.85 4.44
CA GLN A 300 23.76 -8.83 4.33
C GLN A 300 23.21 -10.23 4.04
N GLU A 301 22.20 -10.67 4.78
CA GLU A 301 21.60 -11.98 4.57
C GLU A 301 20.88 -12.07 3.24
N LYS A 302 20.16 -11.04 2.85
CA LYS A 302 19.53 -10.92 1.53
C LYS A 302 20.55 -11.06 0.41
N ARG A 303 21.70 -10.36 0.49
CA ARG A 303 22.78 -10.49 -0.49
C ARG A 303 23.37 -11.90 -0.50
N ARG A 304 23.56 -12.52 0.66
CA ARG A 304 24.04 -13.90 0.78
C ARG A 304 23.11 -14.88 0.07
N LEU A 305 21.81 -14.78 0.31
CA LEU A 305 20.79 -15.63 -0.33
C LEU A 305 20.72 -15.36 -1.83
N GLN A 306 20.74 -14.10 -2.26
CA GLN A 306 20.75 -13.73 -3.68
C GLN A 306 21.98 -14.30 -4.42
N ARG A 307 23.18 -14.25 -3.83
CA ARG A 307 24.38 -14.87 -4.39
C ARG A 307 24.25 -16.41 -4.52
N LYS A 308 23.63 -17.07 -3.52
CA LYS A 308 23.35 -18.52 -3.58
C LYS A 308 22.35 -18.84 -4.69
N MET A 309 21.30 -18.00 -4.86
CA MET A 309 20.33 -18.15 -5.96
C MET A 309 21.00 -17.94 -7.31
N ASP A 310 21.87 -16.95 -7.44
CA ASP A 310 22.57 -16.65 -8.69
C ASP A 310 23.48 -17.81 -9.11
N ARG A 311 24.29 -18.35 -8.19
CA ARG A 311 25.11 -19.56 -8.45
C ARG A 311 24.26 -20.74 -8.90
N SER A 312 23.13 -21.01 -8.23
CA SER A 312 22.23 -22.10 -8.61
C SER A 312 21.56 -21.87 -9.96
N ARG A 313 21.24 -20.62 -10.31
CA ARG A 313 20.68 -20.26 -11.61
C ARG A 313 21.68 -20.45 -12.73
N ARG A 314 22.94 -20.03 -12.53
CA ARG A 314 24.04 -20.21 -13.50
C ARG A 314 24.30 -21.69 -13.78
N ALA A 315 24.39 -22.50 -12.73
CA ALA A 315 24.61 -23.94 -12.87
C ALA A 315 23.47 -24.67 -13.61
N MET A 316 22.20 -24.19 -13.46
CA MET A 316 21.05 -24.81 -14.13
C MET A 316 20.80 -24.31 -15.56
N ASN A 317 21.41 -23.21 -15.97
CA ASN A 317 21.18 -22.59 -17.28
C ASN A 317 22.49 -21.99 -17.81
N PRO A 318 23.54 -22.80 -18.01
CA PRO A 318 24.84 -22.29 -18.45
C PRO A 318 24.78 -21.62 -19.84
N GLU A 319 23.89 -22.08 -20.69
CA GLU A 319 23.67 -21.57 -22.04
C GLU A 319 23.22 -20.10 -22.09
N ASN A 320 22.71 -19.58 -20.98
CA ASN A 320 22.25 -18.18 -20.88
C ASN A 320 23.41 -17.18 -20.71
N TYR A 321 24.62 -17.65 -20.47
CA TYR A 321 25.76 -16.82 -20.10
C TYR A 321 26.89 -16.88 -21.14
N ASN A 322 27.59 -15.79 -21.28
CA ASN A 322 28.84 -15.74 -22.03
C ASN A 322 29.99 -16.34 -21.18
N SER A 323 31.10 -16.68 -21.80
CA SER A 323 32.30 -17.17 -21.13
C SER A 323 32.88 -16.20 -20.09
N ASP A 324 32.69 -14.89 -20.30
CA ASP A 324 33.07 -13.79 -19.41
C ASP A 324 32.06 -13.51 -18.29
N GLY A 325 30.93 -14.26 -18.24
CA GLY A 325 29.96 -14.25 -17.13
C GLY A 325 28.69 -13.45 -17.30
N PRO A 326 28.55 -12.41 -18.13
CA PRO A 326 27.28 -11.72 -18.37
C PRO A 326 26.23 -12.57 -19.09
N PHE A 327 24.96 -12.14 -19.02
CA PHE A 327 23.90 -12.74 -19.82
C PHE A 327 24.11 -12.48 -21.31
N LYS A 328 23.82 -13.48 -22.13
CA LYS A 328 23.76 -13.32 -23.59
C LYS A 328 22.65 -12.34 -23.95
N ARG A 329 22.94 -11.36 -24.79
CA ARG A 329 21.96 -10.38 -25.29
C ARG A 329 21.24 -10.93 -26.52
N GLY A 330 19.98 -10.57 -26.72
CA GLY A 330 19.20 -10.95 -27.91
C GLY A 330 18.76 -12.41 -27.99
N VAL A 331 19.04 -13.24 -26.97
CA VAL A 331 18.69 -14.67 -26.97
C VAL A 331 17.54 -14.92 -25.99
N LYS A 332 16.63 -15.85 -26.34
CA LYS A 332 15.59 -16.33 -25.44
C LYS A 332 16.22 -17.13 -24.30
N LEU A 333 16.19 -16.59 -23.09
CA LEU A 333 16.79 -17.18 -21.92
C LEU A 333 15.97 -18.37 -21.39
N THR A 334 16.61 -19.50 -21.12
CA THR A 334 16.01 -20.59 -20.35
C THR A 334 15.90 -20.22 -18.87
N ARG A 335 14.87 -20.75 -18.18
CA ARG A 335 14.57 -20.35 -16.79
C ARG A 335 14.35 -21.57 -15.90
N ASN A 336 15.23 -22.56 -16.03
CA ASN A 336 15.17 -23.76 -15.18
C ASN A 336 15.56 -23.41 -13.74
N LYS A 337 14.79 -23.93 -12.78
CA LYS A 337 15.00 -23.68 -11.35
C LYS A 337 15.18 -25.00 -10.62
N SER A 338 16.33 -25.20 -10.00
CA SER A 338 16.60 -26.37 -9.14
C SER A 338 15.73 -26.35 -7.88
N LYS A 339 15.60 -27.51 -7.21
CA LYS A 339 14.96 -27.61 -5.88
C LYS A 339 15.65 -26.69 -4.86
N ARG A 340 17.00 -26.61 -4.92
CA ARG A 340 17.81 -25.72 -4.07
C ARG A 340 17.49 -24.24 -4.32
N TYR A 341 17.37 -23.81 -5.59
CA TYR A 341 16.98 -22.45 -5.95
C TYR A 341 15.61 -22.08 -5.35
N ARG A 342 14.60 -22.96 -5.51
CA ARG A 342 13.24 -22.72 -5.00
C ARG A 342 13.23 -22.61 -3.47
N ARG A 343 13.99 -23.46 -2.76
CA ARG A 343 14.12 -23.41 -1.30
C ARG A 343 14.72 -22.08 -0.83
N ILE A 344 15.81 -21.62 -1.46
CA ILE A 344 16.45 -20.35 -1.11
C ILE A 344 15.55 -19.15 -1.46
N GLN A 345 14.85 -19.21 -2.60
CA GLN A 345 13.87 -18.20 -3.00
C GLN A 345 12.74 -18.09 -1.96
N HIS A 346 12.23 -19.21 -1.48
CA HIS A 346 11.21 -19.23 -0.42
C HIS A 346 11.78 -18.66 0.89
N GLN A 347 12.98 -19.06 1.31
CA GLN A 347 13.63 -18.51 2.50
C GLN A 347 13.79 -16.98 2.43
N LEU A 348 14.22 -16.46 1.28
CA LEU A 348 14.32 -15.01 1.06
C LEU A 348 12.96 -14.33 1.16
N ALA A 349 11.92 -14.91 0.56
CA ALA A 349 10.55 -14.40 0.63
C ALA A 349 10.05 -14.34 2.09
N MET A 350 10.28 -15.41 2.86
CA MET A 350 9.87 -15.47 4.28
C MET A 350 10.52 -14.39 5.14
N ILE A 351 11.83 -14.13 4.94
CA ILE A 351 12.52 -13.05 5.66
C ILE A 351 11.90 -11.69 5.31
N GLN A 352 11.62 -11.45 4.03
CA GLN A 352 11.00 -10.20 3.59
C GLN A 352 9.56 -10.05 4.11
N HIS A 353 8.77 -11.12 4.15
CA HIS A 353 7.42 -11.11 4.73
C HIS A 353 7.46 -10.80 6.22
N HIS A 354 8.36 -11.44 6.97
CA HIS A 354 8.51 -11.16 8.40
C HIS A 354 8.82 -9.69 8.67
N GLN A 355 9.74 -9.09 7.90
CA GLN A 355 10.03 -7.65 8.03
C GLN A 355 8.82 -6.77 7.67
N ALA A 356 8.04 -7.17 6.68
CA ALA A 356 6.82 -6.45 6.30
C ALA A 356 5.74 -6.53 7.40
N ASP A 357 5.61 -7.67 8.07
CA ASP A 357 4.66 -7.85 9.17
C ASP A 357 5.07 -7.03 10.40
N ILE A 358 6.36 -7.06 10.79
CA ILE A 358 6.90 -6.21 11.87
C ILE A 358 6.60 -4.74 11.60
N ARG A 359 6.95 -4.26 10.40
CA ARG A 359 6.72 -2.87 9.99
C ARG A 359 5.24 -2.49 10.07
N LYS A 360 4.37 -3.36 9.54
CA LYS A 360 2.92 -3.12 9.57
C LYS A 360 2.39 -3.04 10.99
N GLN A 361 2.87 -3.91 11.88
CA GLN A 361 2.49 -3.89 13.29
C GLN A 361 2.94 -2.60 13.97
N GLN A 362 4.20 -2.21 13.81
CA GLN A 362 4.74 -0.98 14.39
C GLN A 362 4.01 0.27 13.90
N HIS A 363 3.72 0.37 12.60
CA HIS A 363 2.93 1.48 12.08
C HIS A 363 1.50 1.50 12.62
N ASN A 364 0.91 0.32 12.84
CA ASN A 364 -0.40 0.25 13.47
C ASN A 364 -0.39 0.69 14.94
N GLU A 365 0.66 0.33 15.68
CA GLU A 365 0.90 0.77 17.06
C GLU A 365 1.12 2.29 17.11
N LEU A 366 2.02 2.81 16.25
CA LEU A 366 2.31 4.24 16.15
C LEU A 366 1.07 5.05 15.73
N ALA A 367 0.29 4.58 14.76
CA ALA A 367 -0.95 5.25 14.37
C ALA A 367 -2.00 5.27 15.52
N ASN A 368 -2.07 4.22 16.35
CA ASN A 368 -2.90 4.24 17.55
C ASN A 368 -2.38 5.23 18.59
N TYR A 369 -1.07 5.30 18.78
CA TYR A 369 -0.44 6.28 19.68
C TYR A 369 -0.73 7.72 19.22
N LEU A 370 -0.50 8.03 17.94
CA LEU A 370 -0.81 9.37 17.40
C LEU A 370 -2.28 9.75 17.62
N LEU A 371 -3.21 8.80 17.53
CA LEU A 371 -4.62 9.06 17.79
C LEU A 371 -4.91 9.38 19.28
N THR A 372 -4.05 9.00 20.22
CA THR A 372 -4.21 9.43 21.62
C THR A 372 -3.81 10.88 21.84
N LEU A 373 -3.03 11.45 20.91
CA LEU A 373 -2.55 12.83 20.99
C LEU A 373 -3.53 13.85 20.43
N GLY A 374 -4.37 13.45 19.47
CA GLY A 374 -5.34 14.36 18.87
C GLY A 374 -6.25 13.70 17.83
N ASP A 375 -7.18 14.50 17.29
CA ASP A 375 -8.19 14.08 16.31
C ASP A 375 -8.05 14.76 14.94
N CYS A 376 -7.15 15.75 14.82
CA CYS A 376 -6.85 16.50 13.61
C CYS A 376 -5.34 16.48 13.36
N PHE A 377 -4.90 16.03 12.17
CA PHE A 377 -3.50 15.86 11.84
C PHE A 377 -3.14 16.69 10.62
N PHE A 378 -2.11 17.53 10.71
CA PHE A 378 -1.53 18.24 9.58
C PHE A 378 -0.22 17.58 9.17
N VAL A 379 -0.11 17.21 7.89
CA VAL A 379 1.05 16.49 7.35
C VAL A 379 1.43 17.12 6.01
N GLU A 380 2.72 17.33 5.77
CA GLU A 380 3.20 17.81 4.47
C GLU A 380 2.91 16.77 3.37
N ASN A 381 2.38 17.24 2.23
CA ASN A 381 2.10 16.38 1.08
C ASN A 381 3.40 15.99 0.37
N MET A 382 3.93 14.81 0.65
CA MET A 382 5.19 14.33 0.10
C MET A 382 4.98 13.18 -0.90
N SER A 383 5.52 13.31 -2.12
CA SER A 383 5.56 12.24 -3.11
C SER A 383 6.70 11.25 -2.84
N TYR A 384 6.44 10.21 -2.07
CA TYR A 384 7.43 9.14 -1.82
C TYR A 384 7.79 8.36 -3.09
N CYS A 385 6.91 8.32 -4.09
CA CYS A 385 7.19 7.67 -5.37
C CYS A 385 8.34 8.37 -6.08
N ASP A 386 8.35 9.70 -6.12
CA ASP A 386 9.41 10.48 -6.77
C ASP A 386 10.74 10.32 -6.07
N LEU A 387 10.75 10.25 -4.73
CA LEU A 387 11.94 10.01 -3.94
C LEU A 387 12.56 8.61 -4.18
N VAL A 388 11.78 7.64 -4.62
CA VAL A 388 12.27 6.28 -4.96
C VAL A 388 12.78 6.20 -6.38
N HIS A 389 12.38 7.10 -7.27
CA HIS A 389 12.80 7.09 -8.65
C HIS A 389 14.32 7.20 -8.79
N ARG A 390 14.83 6.57 -9.85
CA ARG A 390 16.25 6.64 -10.20
C ARG A 390 16.53 8.00 -10.83
N ALA A 391 17.56 8.70 -10.37
CA ALA A 391 18.04 9.89 -11.05
C ALA A 391 18.42 9.55 -12.51
N ASN A 392 17.96 10.36 -13.45
CA ASN A 392 18.23 10.16 -14.88
C ASN A 392 19.70 10.45 -15.21
N LYS A 393 20.23 11.54 -14.64
CA LYS A 393 21.64 11.96 -14.85
C LYS A 393 22.58 11.28 -13.86
N THR A 394 23.79 11.02 -14.30
CA THR A 394 24.90 10.55 -13.46
C THR A 394 25.66 11.77 -12.95
N GLU A 395 25.71 11.96 -11.64
CA GLU A 395 26.40 13.08 -10.98
C GLU A 395 27.61 12.56 -10.21
N ILE A 396 28.64 13.36 -10.14
CA ILE A 396 29.84 13.13 -9.32
C ILE A 396 29.68 13.90 -8.00
N SER A 397 30.07 13.30 -6.91
CA SER A 397 30.09 13.96 -5.60
C SER A 397 31.31 14.87 -5.51
N GLU A 398 31.11 16.15 -5.31
CA GLU A 398 32.18 17.12 -5.12
C GLU A 398 33.05 16.79 -3.90
N LYS A 399 32.46 16.23 -2.82
CA LYS A 399 33.20 15.87 -1.60
C LYS A 399 34.08 14.64 -1.73
N THR A 400 33.74 13.67 -2.60
CA THR A 400 34.41 12.36 -2.65
C THR A 400 34.96 11.99 -4.02
N GLY A 401 34.71 12.79 -5.07
CA GLY A 401 35.09 12.51 -6.45
C GLY A 401 34.46 11.24 -7.05
N ARG A 402 33.54 10.58 -6.34
CA ARG A 402 32.89 9.34 -6.77
C ARG A 402 31.50 9.59 -7.34
N TYR A 403 31.06 8.72 -8.23
CA TYR A 403 29.70 8.80 -8.75
C TYR A 403 28.63 8.67 -7.65
N LYS A 404 27.71 9.63 -7.58
CA LYS A 404 26.54 9.59 -6.69
C LYS A 404 25.66 8.40 -7.06
N ARG A 405 25.07 7.75 -6.05
CA ARG A 405 24.14 6.64 -6.28
C ARG A 405 22.86 7.17 -6.92
N LYS A 406 22.46 6.60 -8.04
CA LYS A 406 21.21 6.96 -8.74
C LYS A 406 19.93 6.73 -7.91
N LYS A 407 19.96 5.86 -6.89
CA LYS A 407 18.87 5.67 -5.91
C LYS A 407 19.35 6.15 -4.55
N ARG A 408 18.85 7.31 -4.09
CA ARG A 408 19.27 7.91 -2.82
C ARG A 408 18.47 7.37 -1.64
N PHE A 409 17.12 7.39 -1.71
CA PHE A 409 16.22 7.09 -0.58
C PHE A 409 15.49 5.74 -0.68
N GLY A 410 15.57 5.03 -1.79
CA GLY A 410 14.78 3.82 -2.04
C GLY A 410 14.89 2.72 -0.99
N LYS A 411 16.03 2.60 -0.29
CA LYS A 411 16.18 1.60 0.78
C LYS A 411 15.49 2.03 2.07
N SER A 412 15.67 3.27 2.51
CA SER A 412 15.01 3.76 3.72
C SER A 412 13.49 3.77 3.55
N ILE A 413 12.99 4.30 2.45
CA ILE A 413 11.55 4.30 2.14
C ILE A 413 10.99 2.87 2.07
N THR A 414 11.70 1.93 1.45
CA THR A 414 11.26 0.52 1.41
C THR A 414 11.25 -0.13 2.79
N ASN A 415 12.24 0.15 3.63
CA ASN A 415 12.36 -0.46 4.95
C ASN A 415 11.41 0.20 5.96
N LYS A 416 11.27 1.52 5.91
CA LYS A 416 10.50 2.30 6.89
C LYS A 416 9.05 2.57 6.47
N ALA A 417 8.75 2.59 5.15
CA ALA A 417 7.43 2.77 4.55
C ALA A 417 6.58 3.92 5.15
N PRO A 418 7.05 5.17 5.13
CA PRO A 418 6.33 6.31 5.72
C PRO A 418 4.91 6.48 5.16
N ALA A 419 4.71 6.32 3.85
CA ALA A 419 3.39 6.39 3.23
C ALA A 419 2.38 5.37 3.81
N MET A 420 2.85 4.20 4.29
CA MET A 420 1.99 3.21 4.94
C MET A 420 1.42 3.75 6.25
N LEU A 421 2.22 4.45 7.05
CA LEU A 421 1.76 5.05 8.30
C LEU A 421 0.67 6.08 8.05
N ILE A 422 0.89 7.01 7.12
CA ILE A 422 -0.09 8.04 6.77
C ILE A 422 -1.39 7.40 6.26
N THR A 423 -1.28 6.39 5.41
CA THR A 423 -2.46 5.65 4.92
C THR A 423 -3.23 4.99 6.07
N MET A 424 -2.54 4.36 7.03
CA MET A 424 -3.17 3.76 8.20
C MET A 424 -3.83 4.79 9.10
N LEU A 425 -3.17 5.93 9.32
CA LEU A 425 -3.72 7.03 10.13
C LEU A 425 -4.99 7.59 9.47
N LYS A 426 -4.98 7.86 8.16
CA LYS A 426 -6.16 8.29 7.39
C LYS A 426 -7.32 7.28 7.54
N GLN A 427 -7.05 5.99 7.35
CA GLN A 427 -8.06 4.95 7.47
C GLN A 427 -8.66 4.87 8.88
N LYS A 428 -7.83 5.00 9.91
CA LYS A 428 -8.29 4.99 11.30
C LYS A 428 -9.13 6.22 11.65
N CYS A 429 -8.73 7.40 11.19
CA CYS A 429 -9.51 8.63 11.35
C CYS A 429 -10.87 8.51 10.66
N GLN A 430 -10.88 8.08 9.40
CA GLN A 430 -12.11 7.90 8.63
C GLN A 430 -13.07 6.90 9.30
N SER A 431 -12.52 5.75 9.76
CA SER A 431 -13.34 4.72 10.40
C SER A 431 -13.98 5.16 11.71
N ARG A 432 -13.38 6.13 12.40
CA ARG A 432 -13.87 6.70 13.66
C ARG A 432 -14.66 8.01 13.49
N GLY A 433 -14.71 8.57 12.27
CA GLY A 433 -15.39 9.84 11.98
C GLY A 433 -14.69 11.05 12.58
N LEU A 434 -13.36 11.03 12.68
CA LEU A 434 -12.53 12.12 13.19
C LEU A 434 -12.32 13.21 12.14
N LYS A 435 -11.83 14.38 12.55
CA LYS A 435 -11.43 15.49 11.64
C LYS A 435 -10.42 15.05 10.61
N GLY A 436 -9.54 14.10 10.98
CA GLY A 436 -8.72 13.34 10.06
C GLY A 436 -7.37 13.96 9.73
N VAL A 437 -6.76 13.43 8.66
CA VAL A 437 -5.45 13.88 8.17
C VAL A 437 -5.65 14.86 7.03
N LYS A 438 -5.16 16.07 7.22
CA LYS A 438 -5.12 17.14 6.23
C LYS A 438 -3.70 17.22 5.64
N GLU A 439 -3.59 17.10 4.34
CA GLU A 439 -2.33 17.25 3.64
C GLU A 439 -2.11 18.72 3.32
N VAL A 440 -1.01 19.25 3.82
CA VAL A 440 -0.58 20.64 3.62
C VAL A 440 0.31 20.68 2.38
N ASP A 441 0.10 21.69 1.53
CA ASP A 441 0.88 21.85 0.31
C ASP A 441 2.36 22.13 0.63
N THR A 442 3.25 21.63 -0.22
CA THR A 442 4.71 21.84 -0.10
C THR A 442 5.13 23.29 -0.18
N HIS A 443 4.28 24.20 -0.71
CA HIS A 443 4.51 25.64 -0.73
C HIS A 443 4.59 26.27 0.67
N VAL A 444 4.08 25.59 1.69
CA VAL A 444 4.22 25.99 3.11
C VAL A 444 5.69 26.08 3.53
N ARG A 445 6.57 25.28 2.90
CA ARG A 445 8.01 25.25 3.17
C ARG A 445 8.36 25.23 4.66
N ALA A 446 7.64 24.41 5.46
CA ALA A 446 7.81 24.36 6.91
C ALA A 446 9.28 24.15 7.35
N SER A 447 10.06 23.39 6.59
CA SER A 447 11.48 23.17 6.87
C SER A 447 12.41 24.37 6.58
N GLN A 448 11.91 25.42 5.92
CA GLN A 448 12.68 26.60 5.50
C GLN A 448 12.18 27.89 6.15
N TYR A 449 10.93 27.94 6.58
CA TYR A 449 10.29 29.11 7.14
C TYR A 449 10.77 29.40 8.57
N ASN A 450 10.98 30.68 8.87
CA ASN A 450 11.26 31.20 10.20
C ASN A 450 10.15 32.17 10.61
N HIS A 451 9.34 31.80 11.62
CA HIS A 451 8.21 32.60 12.08
C HIS A 451 8.60 33.90 12.79
N GLN A 452 9.82 33.98 13.35
CA GLN A 452 10.30 35.18 14.03
C GLN A 452 10.63 36.29 13.01
N THR A 453 11.33 35.92 11.92
CA THR A 453 11.78 36.89 10.87
C THR A 453 10.82 36.96 9.70
N ASP A 454 9.84 36.06 9.58
CA ASP A 454 8.94 35.94 8.43
C ASP A 454 9.67 35.68 7.10
N THR A 455 10.72 34.89 7.14
CA THR A 455 11.55 34.62 5.96
C THR A 455 11.64 33.14 5.70
N CYS A 456 11.75 32.76 4.41
CA CYS A 456 12.09 31.43 3.99
C CYS A 456 13.55 31.37 3.56
N ILE A 457 14.35 30.53 4.23
CA ILE A 457 15.77 30.37 3.92
C ILE A 457 15.99 28.94 3.43
N GLU A 458 16.48 28.79 2.21
CA GLU A 458 16.82 27.48 1.67
C GLU A 458 18.03 26.90 2.41
N LYS A 459 17.87 25.66 2.89
CA LYS A 459 18.88 24.97 3.70
C LYS A 459 19.28 23.66 3.04
N ALA A 460 20.57 23.35 3.08
CA ALA A 460 21.04 22.06 2.63
C ALA A 460 20.40 20.90 3.44
N LEU A 461 20.07 19.79 2.78
CA LEU A 461 19.46 18.61 3.42
C LEU A 461 20.30 18.03 4.56
N GLU A 462 21.60 18.25 4.53
CA GLU A 462 22.55 17.82 5.56
C GLU A 462 22.46 18.68 6.84
N ASN A 463 21.96 19.92 6.72
CA ASN A 463 21.78 20.80 7.86
C ASN A 463 20.50 20.44 8.63
N ARG A 464 20.67 19.83 9.78
CA ARG A 464 19.58 19.34 10.63
C ARG A 464 19.17 20.32 11.73
N TRP A 465 19.83 21.46 11.81
CA TRP A 465 19.61 22.46 12.83
C TRP A 465 19.23 23.80 12.21
N ASN A 466 18.22 24.43 12.76
CA ASN A 466 17.88 25.81 12.50
C ASN A 466 18.58 26.67 13.56
N VAL A 467 19.19 27.75 13.14
CA VAL A 467 19.72 28.81 14.05
C VAL A 467 18.68 29.91 14.05
N MET A 468 18.16 30.20 15.24
CA MET A 468 17.21 31.30 15.43
C MET A 468 17.93 32.63 15.56
N PRO A 469 17.26 33.82 15.41
CA PRO A 469 17.89 35.15 15.48
C PRO A 469 18.62 35.42 16.80
N ASP A 470 18.19 34.81 17.88
CA ASP A 470 18.82 34.88 19.21
C ASP A 470 20.02 33.92 19.39
N GLY A 471 20.39 33.18 18.33
CA GLY A 471 21.51 32.25 18.34
C GLY A 471 21.17 30.83 18.79
N GLU A 472 19.97 30.59 19.25
CA GLU A 472 19.55 29.23 19.67
C GLU A 472 19.43 28.27 18.50
N ARG A 473 19.64 26.98 18.77
CA ARG A 473 19.62 25.92 17.76
C ARG A 473 18.44 25.01 17.99
N ILE A 474 17.58 24.90 16.98
CA ILE A 474 16.40 24.05 16.99
C ILE A 474 16.53 22.94 15.94
N GLN A 475 16.19 21.72 16.31
CA GLN A 475 16.17 20.60 15.37
C GLN A 475 15.10 20.84 14.29
N ARG A 476 15.49 20.77 13.01
CA ARG A 476 14.69 21.19 11.85
C ARG A 476 13.37 20.45 11.73
N ASP A 477 13.37 19.13 11.91
CA ASP A 477 12.17 18.31 11.68
C ASP A 477 11.14 18.52 12.81
N LEU A 478 11.60 18.77 14.07
CA LEU A 478 10.73 19.16 15.20
C LEU A 478 10.10 20.52 14.97
N TYR A 479 10.90 21.48 14.54
CA TYR A 479 10.41 22.82 14.22
C TYR A 479 9.41 22.81 13.05
N SER A 480 9.65 21.96 12.03
CA SER A 480 8.69 21.77 10.94
C SER A 480 7.37 21.20 11.45
N ALA A 481 7.39 20.20 12.36
CA ALA A 481 6.19 19.65 12.95
C ALA A 481 5.40 20.70 13.75
N PHE A 482 6.09 21.54 14.52
CA PHE A 482 5.49 22.65 15.24
C PHE A 482 4.81 23.65 14.29
N LEU A 483 5.46 24.04 13.21
CA LEU A 483 4.88 24.92 12.20
C LEU A 483 3.66 24.30 11.53
N LEU A 484 3.70 22.99 11.22
CA LEU A 484 2.58 22.27 10.63
C LEU A 484 1.36 22.21 11.58
N GLN A 485 1.56 22.08 12.89
CA GLN A 485 0.48 22.14 13.88
C GLN A 485 -0.29 23.47 13.79
N HIS A 486 0.43 24.59 13.54
CA HIS A 486 -0.12 25.94 13.49
C HIS A 486 -0.56 26.40 12.09
N CYS A 487 -0.60 25.49 11.11
CA CYS A 487 -1.14 25.80 9.80
C CYS A 487 -2.65 26.08 9.88
N LYS A 488 -3.10 27.21 9.36
CA LYS A 488 -4.53 27.54 9.26
C LYS A 488 -5.23 26.61 8.26
N GLN A 489 -6.00 25.66 8.76
CA GLN A 489 -6.88 24.76 7.96
C GLN A 489 -6.21 24.07 6.75
N GLY A 490 -4.88 23.88 6.76
CA GLY A 490 -4.12 23.29 5.65
C GLY A 490 -3.76 24.28 4.55
N LEU A 491 -4.03 25.58 4.72
CA LEU A 491 -3.53 26.65 3.87
C LEU A 491 -2.07 26.98 4.22
N PRO A 492 -1.27 27.51 3.28
CA PRO A 492 0.12 27.90 3.53
C PRO A 492 0.25 29.18 4.38
N GLU A 493 -0.68 29.39 5.28
CA GLU A 493 -0.71 30.53 6.19
C GLU A 493 -0.57 30.05 7.62
N TYR A 494 0.39 30.63 8.32
CA TYR A 494 0.63 30.39 9.73
C TYR A 494 -0.12 31.41 10.59
N ASN A 495 -0.63 30.96 11.74
CA ASN A 495 -1.11 31.90 12.76
C ASN A 495 0.07 32.45 13.57
N ARG A 496 0.70 33.51 13.07
CA ARG A 496 1.91 34.09 13.65
C ARG A 496 1.76 34.58 15.10
N LYS A 497 0.55 35.01 15.50
CA LYS A 497 0.28 35.43 16.89
C LYS A 497 0.31 34.24 17.85
N GLU A 498 -0.29 33.14 17.46
CA GLU A 498 -0.24 31.87 18.22
C GLU A 498 1.16 31.28 18.22
N LEU A 499 1.83 31.24 17.06
CA LEU A 499 3.22 30.79 16.96
C LEU A 499 4.14 31.53 17.94
N LYS A 500 4.07 32.89 17.99
CA LYS A 500 4.90 33.69 18.90
C LYS A 500 4.55 33.46 20.36
N LYS A 501 3.27 33.24 20.67
CA LYS A 501 2.81 32.99 22.05
C LYS A 501 3.24 31.61 22.56
N GLU A 502 3.08 30.57 21.75
CA GLU A 502 3.37 29.20 22.13
C GLU A 502 4.84 28.83 21.98
N PHE A 503 5.58 29.54 21.15
CA PHE A 503 7.03 29.42 21.01
C PHE A 503 7.81 30.12 22.15
N GLY A 504 7.12 30.56 23.18
CA GLY A 504 7.72 31.19 24.36
C GLY A 504 8.65 30.25 25.15
N GLU A 505 9.21 30.74 26.24
CA GLU A 505 10.33 30.17 27.02
C GLU A 505 10.26 28.66 27.33
N GLU A 506 9.09 28.05 27.41
CA GLU A 506 8.94 26.63 27.69
C GLU A 506 9.33 25.72 26.51
N LEU A 507 9.01 26.11 25.28
CA LEU A 507 9.39 25.32 24.08
C LEU A 507 10.90 25.43 23.79
N TYR A 508 11.52 26.53 24.12
CA TYR A 508 12.96 26.72 23.95
C TYR A 508 13.79 25.72 24.78
N ARG A 509 13.42 25.46 26.01
CA ARG A 509 14.07 24.46 26.85
C ARG A 509 14.00 23.05 26.27
N VAL A 510 13.10 22.86 25.32
CA VAL A 510 12.82 21.62 24.66
C VAL A 510 13.91 21.19 23.69
N PHE A 511 14.88 22.00 23.36
CA PHE A 511 15.82 21.77 22.28
C PHE A 511 17.29 21.70 22.66
N ASP A 512 17.60 21.54 23.95
CA ASP A 512 18.97 21.53 24.43
C ASP A 512 19.72 20.25 24.02
N ARG A 513 20.73 20.43 23.15
CA ARG A 513 21.55 19.34 22.62
C ARG A 513 22.44 18.68 23.69
N GLU A 514 22.93 19.46 24.65
CA GLU A 514 23.88 18.97 25.64
C GLU A 514 23.20 18.06 26.67
N ALA A 515 21.97 18.41 27.08
CA ALA A 515 21.16 17.56 27.95
C ALA A 515 20.87 16.20 27.29
N LEU A 516 20.56 16.18 26.02
CA LEU A 516 20.29 14.93 25.28
C LEU A 516 21.51 14.10 25.01
N GLN A 517 22.62 14.75 24.68
CA GLN A 517 23.87 14.03 24.47
C GLN A 517 24.35 13.37 25.76
N ARG A 518 24.09 14.02 26.92
CA ARG A 518 24.36 13.45 28.25
C ARG A 518 23.44 12.27 28.58
N ASP A 519 22.14 12.42 28.34
CA ASP A 519 21.14 11.46 28.75
C ASP A 519 20.94 10.32 27.72
N TYR A 520 21.22 10.60 26.43
CA TYR A 520 21.04 9.66 25.32
C TYR A 520 22.15 9.76 24.25
N PRO A 521 23.41 9.49 24.59
CA PRO A 521 24.54 9.74 23.69
C PRO A 521 24.49 8.88 22.41
N GLN A 522 24.02 7.65 22.48
CA GLN A 522 23.93 6.76 21.31
C GLN A 522 22.85 7.20 20.32
N PHE A 523 21.72 7.68 20.83
CA PHE A 523 20.63 8.18 20.01
C PHE A 523 21.01 9.47 19.26
N VAL A 524 21.64 10.40 19.95
CA VAL A 524 22.13 11.67 19.36
C VAL A 524 23.24 11.41 18.34
N ALA A 525 24.18 10.53 18.64
CA ALA A 525 25.26 10.16 17.73
C ALA A 525 24.76 9.48 16.45
N TYR A 526 23.75 8.62 16.56
CA TYR A 526 23.20 7.89 15.42
C TYR A 526 22.26 8.73 14.57
N HIS A 527 21.46 9.60 15.16
CA HIS A 527 20.39 10.36 14.48
C HIS A 527 20.69 11.82 14.32
N HIS A 528 21.68 12.40 14.99
CA HIS A 528 21.93 13.87 15.07
C HIS A 528 20.68 14.64 15.52
N MET A 529 20.00 14.17 16.55
CA MET A 529 18.67 14.61 16.94
C MET A 529 18.56 14.94 18.41
N THR A 530 17.58 15.76 18.74
CA THR A 530 17.23 16.15 20.08
C THR A 530 15.86 15.63 20.46
N ILE A 531 15.74 15.00 21.61
CA ILE A 531 14.49 14.64 22.28
C ILE A 531 14.37 15.50 23.53
N GLN A 532 13.17 15.93 23.84
CA GLN A 532 12.98 16.74 25.01
C GLN A 532 11.80 16.37 25.88
N ARG A 533 11.78 16.94 27.09
CA ARG A 533 10.82 16.70 28.15
C ARG A 533 10.69 15.23 28.61
N LEU A 534 11.81 14.59 28.92
CA LEU A 534 11.78 13.31 29.61
C LEU A 534 11.42 13.44 31.09
N SER A 535 11.69 14.60 31.70
CA SER A 535 11.40 14.89 33.09
C SER A 535 9.93 15.21 33.38
N GLU A 536 9.15 15.60 32.37
CA GLU A 536 7.75 16.02 32.50
C GLU A 536 6.73 15.04 31.93
N LEU A 537 7.19 13.91 31.34
CA LEU A 537 6.27 12.88 30.86
C LEU A 537 5.56 12.26 32.07
N PRO A 538 4.23 12.26 32.11
CA PRO A 538 3.52 11.54 33.15
C PRO A 538 3.96 10.08 33.14
N HIS A 539 4.23 9.51 34.32
CA HIS A 539 4.69 8.13 34.51
C HIS A 539 3.77 7.04 33.90
N THR A 540 2.70 7.44 33.26
CA THR A 540 1.67 6.62 32.62
C THR A 540 1.79 6.49 31.11
N ILE A 541 2.80 7.08 30.43
CA ILE A 541 3.00 6.80 29.01
C ILE A 541 3.51 5.36 28.91
N PRO A 542 2.77 4.48 28.17
CA PRO A 542 3.25 3.12 27.96
C PRO A 542 4.64 3.19 27.34
N SER A 543 5.56 2.45 27.87
CA SER A 543 7.01 2.39 27.59
C SER A 543 7.40 2.11 26.12
N MET A 544 6.51 2.35 25.17
CA MET A 544 6.70 1.95 23.76
C MET A 544 7.66 2.84 22.96
N GLY A 545 7.78 4.13 23.29
CA GLY A 545 8.62 5.04 22.48
C GLY A 545 10.06 5.14 22.98
N ILE A 546 10.25 5.44 24.25
CA ILE A 546 11.53 5.92 24.77
C ILE A 546 12.39 4.80 25.35
N ARG A 547 11.83 3.86 26.12
CA ARG A 547 12.60 2.77 26.73
C ARG A 547 13.16 1.74 25.74
N ARG A 548 12.59 1.62 24.52
CA ARG A 548 13.06 0.67 23.51
C ARG A 548 14.05 1.24 22.50
N ILE A 549 14.29 2.54 22.52
CA ILE A 549 15.34 3.18 21.71
C ILE A 549 16.70 2.99 22.38
N ILE A 550 16.72 2.76 23.68
CA ILE A 550 17.93 2.70 24.55
C ILE A 550 18.38 1.26 24.81
N SER A 551 17.52 0.25 24.66
CA SER A 551 17.88 -1.17 24.69
C SER A 551 18.00 -1.73 23.27
#